data_b949c0573e558019d71f307018b9cc01
#
_entry.id   b949c0573e558019d71f307018b9cc01
#
_cell.length_a   1.000
_cell.length_b   1.000
_cell.length_c   1.000
_cell.angle_alpha   90.00
_cell.angle_beta   90.00
_cell.angle_gamma   90.00
#
_symmetry.space_group_name_H-M   'P 1'
#
loop_
_entity.id
_entity.type
_entity.pdbx_description
1 polymer ?
#
loop_
_entity_poly.entity_id
_entity_poly.type
_entity_poly.pdbx_seq_one_letter_code
_entity_poly.pdbx_strand_id
1 'polypeptide(L)'
;MREADEQPGRELEALVAARTEELSTLSTHLLRRTESERSALARELHDELGGLITAAKMDMSWLSARLGGSLDAESREKLDSVMQMLNQAMMLKRRVVEDLRPSLLDHFGLAVALRSHFDEHCARAGIECVSTLPDESLELDAVTQLSLFRVAQEALANVISRGGAKHVEVVIEAEGEGYVMLIGDDGAPADTNLARSMPSARHRIQWAGGSVAVEARGEGNQIRVFVPRSAAGSA
;
A
#
# COMPACT_ATOMS: atom_id res chain seq x y z
N MET A 1 6.20 35.36 -43.98
CA MET A 1 7.44 35.07 -43.24
C MET A 1 7.22 34.73 -41.75
N ARG A 2 5.96 34.47 -41.33
CA ARG A 2 5.61 34.01 -39.95
C ARG A 2 5.24 32.49 -39.87
N GLU A 3 4.90 31.85 -40.96
CA GLU A 3 4.49 30.43 -40.98
C GLU A 3 5.66 29.43 -40.91
N ALA A 4 6.89 29.85 -41.32
CA ALA A 4 8.07 28.98 -41.33
C ALA A 4 8.69 28.75 -39.91
N ASP A 5 8.34 29.60 -38.93
CA ASP A 5 8.89 29.55 -37.58
C ASP A 5 8.01 28.74 -36.59
N GLU A 6 6.76 28.42 -36.96
CA GLU A 6 5.81 27.66 -36.16
C GLU A 6 5.90 26.15 -36.39
N GLN A 7 6.48 25.68 -37.49
CA GLN A 7 6.59 24.25 -37.81
C GLN A 7 7.47 23.46 -36.85
N PRO A 8 8.69 23.92 -36.45
CA PRO A 8 9.53 23.18 -35.54
C PRO A 8 8.90 23.04 -34.13
N GLY A 9 8.11 24.04 -33.71
CA GLY A 9 7.38 24.01 -32.44
C GLY A 9 6.32 22.92 -32.41
N ARG A 10 5.51 22.83 -33.49
CA ARG A 10 4.45 21.80 -33.61
C ARG A 10 5.02 20.39 -33.73
N GLU A 11 6.13 20.21 -34.44
CA GLU A 11 6.80 18.92 -34.54
C GLU A 11 7.38 18.47 -33.18
N LEU A 12 7.94 19.39 -32.43
CA LEU A 12 8.45 19.12 -31.06
C LEU A 12 7.30 18.78 -30.11
N GLU A 13 6.21 19.54 -30.14
CA GLU A 13 4.99 19.25 -29.33
C GLU A 13 4.41 17.89 -29.67
N ALA A 14 4.29 17.55 -30.96
CA ALA A 14 3.81 16.24 -31.40
C ALA A 14 4.74 15.10 -30.96
N LEU A 15 6.06 15.29 -31.02
CA LEU A 15 7.04 14.32 -30.55
C LEU A 15 6.97 14.14 -29.03
N VAL A 16 6.86 15.22 -28.26
CA VAL A 16 6.70 15.20 -26.80
C VAL A 16 5.41 14.47 -26.43
N ALA A 17 4.30 14.78 -27.09
CA ALA A 17 3.01 14.12 -26.86
C ALA A 17 3.11 12.61 -27.15
N ALA A 18 3.69 12.19 -28.28
CA ALA A 18 3.88 10.80 -28.64
C ALA A 18 4.77 10.05 -27.63
N ARG A 19 5.88 10.67 -27.19
CA ARG A 19 6.76 10.06 -26.18
C ARG A 19 6.10 9.97 -24.82
N THR A 20 5.30 10.96 -24.44
CA THR A 20 4.54 10.94 -23.18
C THR A 20 3.53 9.81 -23.18
N GLU A 21 2.81 9.60 -24.30
CA GLU A 21 1.86 8.50 -24.46
C GLU A 21 2.55 7.13 -24.42
N GLU A 22 3.68 6.97 -25.11
CA GLU A 22 4.48 5.74 -25.09
C GLU A 22 4.96 5.41 -23.66
N LEU A 23 5.49 6.41 -22.94
CA LEU A 23 5.93 6.26 -21.55
C LEU A 23 4.76 5.93 -20.61
N SER A 24 3.61 6.56 -20.79
CA SER A 24 2.39 6.29 -20.03
C SER A 24 1.92 4.85 -20.22
N THR A 25 1.89 4.39 -21.47
CA THR A 25 1.51 3.01 -21.82
C THR A 25 2.48 2.00 -21.19
N LEU A 26 3.78 2.22 -21.32
CA LEU A 26 4.81 1.37 -20.73
C LEU A 26 4.69 1.33 -19.19
N SER A 27 4.51 2.48 -18.56
CA SER A 27 4.31 2.60 -17.12
C SER A 27 3.10 1.79 -16.66
N THR A 28 1.98 1.89 -17.38
CA THR A 28 0.76 1.13 -17.08
C THR A 28 1.00 -0.38 -17.19
N HIS A 29 1.72 -0.84 -18.21
CA HIS A 29 2.08 -2.25 -18.35
C HIS A 29 2.96 -2.74 -17.20
N LEU A 30 3.98 -1.96 -16.81
CA LEU A 30 4.86 -2.30 -15.70
C LEU A 30 4.10 -2.37 -14.37
N LEU A 31 3.20 -1.42 -14.12
CA LEU A 31 2.38 -1.41 -12.90
C LEU A 31 1.46 -2.64 -12.82
N ARG A 32 0.77 -3.00 -13.93
CA ARG A 32 -0.07 -4.21 -14.00
C ARG A 32 0.73 -5.48 -13.78
N ARG A 33 1.90 -5.57 -14.39
CA ARG A 33 2.81 -6.71 -14.23
C ARG A 33 3.26 -6.84 -12.77
N THR A 34 3.69 -5.75 -12.15
CA THR A 34 4.09 -5.73 -10.73
C THR A 34 2.96 -6.16 -9.80
N GLU A 35 1.71 -5.71 -10.04
CA GLU A 35 0.56 -6.16 -9.23
C GLU A 35 0.24 -7.65 -9.45
N SER A 36 0.37 -8.13 -10.69
CA SER A 36 0.20 -9.55 -10.99
C SER A 36 1.26 -10.41 -10.29
N GLU A 37 2.53 -10.00 -10.34
CA GLU A 37 3.64 -10.66 -9.67
C GLU A 37 3.46 -10.65 -8.13
N ARG A 38 3.05 -9.51 -7.55
CA ARG A 38 2.72 -9.41 -6.11
C ARG A 38 1.59 -10.37 -5.72
N SER A 39 0.53 -10.43 -6.52
CA SER A 39 -0.60 -11.32 -6.27
C SER A 39 -0.24 -12.79 -6.40
N ALA A 40 0.62 -13.16 -7.35
CA ALA A 40 1.13 -14.52 -7.50
C ALA A 40 2.00 -14.91 -6.31
N LEU A 41 2.96 -14.06 -5.93
CA LEU A 41 3.84 -14.29 -4.79
C LEU A 41 3.07 -14.38 -3.47
N ALA A 42 2.06 -13.54 -3.27
CA ALA A 42 1.22 -13.59 -2.09
C ALA A 42 0.50 -14.94 -1.95
N ARG A 43 -0.03 -15.49 -3.06
CA ARG A 43 -0.67 -16.82 -3.06
C ARG A 43 0.34 -17.93 -2.78
N GLU A 44 1.48 -17.93 -3.43
CA GLU A 44 2.54 -18.90 -3.23
C GLU A 44 3.01 -18.93 -1.76
N LEU A 45 3.29 -17.75 -1.18
CA LEU A 45 3.64 -17.63 0.24
C LEU A 45 2.50 -18.08 1.16
N HIS A 46 1.25 -17.81 0.79
CA HIS A 46 0.11 -18.23 1.59
C HIS A 46 -0.03 -19.76 1.61
N ASP A 47 0.04 -20.39 0.44
CA ASP A 47 -0.25 -21.81 0.27
C ASP A 47 0.93 -22.67 0.73
N GLU A 48 2.14 -22.41 0.21
CA GLU A 48 3.31 -23.26 0.48
C GLU A 48 3.87 -23.01 1.88
N LEU A 49 4.26 -21.79 2.19
CA LEU A 49 4.83 -21.48 3.51
C LEU A 49 3.80 -21.66 4.64
N GLY A 50 2.54 -21.32 4.37
CA GLY A 50 1.44 -21.52 5.31
C GLY A 50 1.21 -22.97 5.64
N GLY A 51 1.22 -23.83 4.64
CA GLY A 51 1.11 -25.29 4.78
C GLY A 51 2.25 -25.88 5.61
N LEU A 52 3.49 -25.51 5.28
CA LEU A 52 4.70 -26.01 6.00
C LEU A 52 4.72 -25.59 7.47
N ILE A 53 4.45 -24.31 7.76
CA ILE A 53 4.44 -23.82 9.16
C ILE A 53 3.30 -24.49 9.95
N THR A 54 2.15 -24.67 9.32
CA THR A 54 0.99 -25.32 9.98
C THR A 54 1.29 -26.78 10.28
N ALA A 55 1.88 -27.54 9.35
CA ALA A 55 2.28 -28.92 9.56
C ALA A 55 3.30 -29.03 10.69
N ALA A 56 4.38 -28.21 10.65
CA ALA A 56 5.39 -28.19 11.70
C ALA A 56 4.80 -27.87 13.08
N LYS A 57 3.83 -26.94 13.14
CA LYS A 57 3.13 -26.59 14.39
C LYS A 57 2.27 -27.75 14.91
N MET A 58 1.59 -28.47 14.01
CA MET A 58 0.82 -29.67 14.37
C MET A 58 1.72 -30.77 14.93
N ASP A 59 2.86 -31.04 14.29
CA ASP A 59 3.84 -32.03 14.74
C ASP A 59 4.41 -31.69 16.11
N MET A 60 4.78 -30.39 16.31
CA MET A 60 5.25 -29.92 17.62
C MET A 60 4.17 -30.03 18.70
N SER A 61 2.92 -29.71 18.37
CA SER A 61 1.80 -29.85 19.31
C SER A 61 1.54 -31.32 19.68
N TRP A 62 1.65 -32.22 18.70
CA TRP A 62 1.54 -33.66 18.93
C TRP A 62 2.68 -34.19 19.84
N LEU A 63 3.94 -33.78 19.56
CA LEU A 63 5.10 -34.11 20.40
C LEU A 63 4.90 -33.61 21.84
N SER A 64 4.46 -32.36 22.01
CA SER A 64 4.19 -31.78 23.31
C SER A 64 3.13 -32.58 24.09
N ALA A 65 2.04 -32.96 23.44
CA ALA A 65 0.96 -33.73 24.06
C ALA A 65 1.42 -35.14 24.46
N ARG A 66 2.25 -35.79 23.63
CA ARG A 66 2.67 -37.18 23.84
C ARG A 66 3.84 -37.32 24.85
N LEU A 67 4.77 -36.39 24.81
CA LEU A 67 6.01 -36.45 25.59
C LEU A 67 6.02 -35.50 26.79
N GLY A 68 5.09 -34.55 26.88
CA GLY A 68 5.10 -33.45 27.84
C GLY A 68 5.16 -33.88 29.31
N GLY A 69 4.67 -35.09 29.66
CA GLY A 69 4.77 -35.67 31.00
C GLY A 69 6.15 -36.31 31.30
N SER A 70 6.94 -36.64 30.29
CA SER A 70 8.23 -37.32 30.39
C SER A 70 9.45 -36.44 30.06
N LEU A 71 9.23 -35.21 29.58
CA LEU A 71 10.27 -34.26 29.27
C LEU A 71 10.85 -33.64 30.55
N ASP A 72 12.18 -33.50 30.59
CA ASP A 72 12.83 -32.66 31.58
C ASP A 72 12.55 -31.17 31.34
N ALA A 73 12.90 -30.32 32.27
CA ALA A 73 12.59 -28.89 32.22
C ALA A 73 13.25 -28.21 31.02
N GLU A 74 14.47 -28.59 30.65
CA GLU A 74 15.21 -28.02 29.52
C GLU A 74 14.58 -28.40 28.20
N SER A 75 14.22 -29.65 28.00
CA SER A 75 13.53 -30.13 26.79
C SER A 75 12.16 -29.47 26.60
N ARG A 76 11.43 -29.25 27.70
CA ARG A 76 10.15 -28.54 27.67
C ARG A 76 10.32 -27.09 27.28
N GLU A 77 11.28 -26.37 27.85
CA GLU A 77 11.60 -24.99 27.49
C GLU A 77 11.98 -24.87 26.00
N LYS A 78 12.74 -25.82 25.47
CA LYS A 78 13.09 -25.85 24.04
C LYS A 78 11.87 -26.07 23.15
N LEU A 79 10.96 -26.95 23.54
CA LEU A 79 9.72 -27.19 22.80
C LEU A 79 8.83 -25.93 22.76
N ASP A 80 8.68 -25.27 23.90
CA ASP A 80 7.93 -24.02 24.00
C ASP A 80 8.58 -22.92 23.16
N SER A 81 9.90 -22.82 23.16
CA SER A 81 10.66 -21.88 22.29
C SER A 81 10.40 -22.14 20.80
N VAL A 82 10.42 -23.41 20.35
CA VAL A 82 10.10 -23.75 18.96
C VAL A 82 8.67 -23.37 18.61
N MET A 83 7.70 -23.64 19.49
CA MET A 83 6.31 -23.24 19.28
C MET A 83 6.16 -21.72 19.17
N GLN A 84 6.87 -20.96 19.98
CA GLN A 84 6.91 -19.50 19.88
C GLN A 84 7.49 -19.03 18.53
N MET A 85 8.60 -19.63 18.08
CA MET A 85 9.20 -19.30 16.78
C MET A 85 8.25 -19.60 15.61
N LEU A 86 7.53 -20.72 15.64
CA LEU A 86 6.52 -21.05 14.61
C LEU A 86 5.36 -20.06 14.62
N ASN A 87 4.91 -19.60 15.79
CA ASN A 87 3.89 -18.56 15.88
C ASN A 87 4.40 -17.22 15.31
N GLN A 88 5.63 -16.83 15.60
CA GLN A 88 6.25 -15.63 15.04
C GLN A 88 6.40 -15.72 13.52
N ALA A 89 6.83 -16.88 13.00
CA ALA A 89 6.90 -17.12 11.56
C ALA A 89 5.53 -17.02 10.87
N MET A 90 4.48 -17.53 11.51
CA MET A 90 3.10 -17.41 11.01
C MET A 90 2.65 -15.94 10.95
N MET A 91 2.94 -15.16 11.99
CA MET A 91 2.61 -13.73 12.02
C MET A 91 3.39 -12.95 10.97
N LEU A 92 4.69 -13.25 10.80
CA LEU A 92 5.51 -12.63 9.76
C LEU A 92 4.98 -12.95 8.36
N LYS A 93 4.68 -14.24 8.09
CA LYS A 93 4.09 -14.66 6.83
C LYS A 93 2.80 -13.89 6.52
N ARG A 94 1.86 -13.81 7.48
CA ARG A 94 0.60 -13.10 7.31
C ARG A 94 0.82 -11.64 6.91
N ARG A 95 1.76 -10.96 7.57
CA ARG A 95 2.11 -9.57 7.28
C ARG A 95 2.65 -9.41 5.87
N VAL A 96 3.62 -10.24 5.47
CA VAL A 96 4.20 -10.17 4.12
C VAL A 96 3.13 -10.41 3.06
N VAL A 97 2.21 -11.35 3.27
CA VAL A 97 1.10 -11.60 2.36
C VAL A 97 0.16 -10.39 2.26
N GLU A 98 -0.18 -9.75 3.38
CA GLU A 98 -1.01 -8.53 3.38
C GLU A 98 -0.31 -7.35 2.69
N ASP A 99 1.00 -7.16 2.88
CA ASP A 99 1.77 -6.11 2.19
C ASP A 99 1.82 -6.34 0.66
N LEU A 100 1.90 -7.61 0.25
CA LEU A 100 1.89 -7.99 -1.17
C LEU A 100 0.49 -7.88 -1.78
N ARG A 101 -0.52 -8.38 -1.10
CA ARG A 101 -1.92 -8.35 -1.53
C ARG A 101 -2.84 -8.10 -0.34
N PRO A 102 -3.40 -6.90 -0.22
CA PRO A 102 -4.26 -6.55 0.91
C PRO A 102 -5.61 -7.29 0.80
N SER A 103 -5.72 -8.43 1.49
CA SER A 103 -6.94 -9.26 1.48
C SER A 103 -8.13 -8.51 2.10
N LEU A 104 -7.87 -7.62 3.05
CA LEU A 104 -8.89 -6.76 3.63
C LEU A 104 -9.53 -5.83 2.60
N LEU A 105 -8.76 -5.38 1.60
CA LEU A 105 -9.28 -4.54 0.52
C LEU A 105 -10.31 -5.29 -0.33
N ASP A 106 -10.01 -6.55 -0.68
CA ASP A 106 -10.87 -7.38 -1.52
C ASP A 106 -12.19 -7.74 -0.80
N HIS A 107 -12.19 -7.88 0.55
CA HIS A 107 -13.33 -8.38 1.32
C HIS A 107 -14.10 -7.30 2.08
N PHE A 108 -13.42 -6.25 2.52
CA PHE A 108 -13.98 -5.24 3.43
C PHE A 108 -13.83 -3.80 2.91
N GLY A 109 -13.22 -3.62 1.73
CA GLY A 109 -13.06 -2.33 1.09
C GLY A 109 -11.91 -1.47 1.63
N LEU A 110 -11.75 -0.30 1.01
CA LEU A 110 -10.58 0.56 1.18
C LEU A 110 -10.43 1.11 2.61
N ALA A 111 -11.51 1.55 3.23
CA ALA A 111 -11.45 2.16 4.56
C ALA A 111 -10.92 1.19 5.62
N VAL A 112 -11.42 -0.05 5.64
CA VAL A 112 -10.99 -1.09 6.58
C VAL A 112 -9.54 -1.49 6.33
N ALA A 113 -9.16 -1.65 5.06
CA ALA A 113 -7.80 -2.00 4.67
C ALA A 113 -6.79 -0.91 5.06
N LEU A 114 -7.11 0.37 4.83
CA LEU A 114 -6.26 1.50 5.22
C LEU A 114 -6.10 1.58 6.73
N ARG A 115 -7.20 1.53 7.49
CA ARG A 115 -7.16 1.57 8.96
C ARG A 115 -6.23 0.48 9.50
N SER A 116 -6.43 -0.76 9.08
CA SER A 116 -5.58 -1.87 9.51
C SER A 116 -4.10 -1.68 9.15
N HIS A 117 -3.83 -1.19 7.93
CA HIS A 117 -2.46 -0.96 7.47
C HIS A 117 -1.75 0.15 8.28
N PHE A 118 -2.43 1.28 8.47
CA PHE A 118 -1.86 2.41 9.22
C PHE A 118 -1.66 2.06 10.70
N ASP A 119 -2.67 1.46 11.36
CA ASP A 119 -2.58 1.05 12.77
C ASP A 119 -1.39 0.11 13.00
N GLU A 120 -1.21 -0.91 12.15
CA GLU A 120 -0.12 -1.88 12.29
C GLU A 120 1.25 -1.25 12.06
N HIS A 121 1.41 -0.45 10.98
CA HIS A 121 2.72 0.09 10.62
C HIS A 121 3.15 1.23 11.52
N CYS A 122 2.23 2.11 11.92
CA CYS A 122 2.48 3.20 12.85
C CYS A 122 2.81 2.67 14.26
N ALA A 123 2.07 1.68 14.76
CA ALA A 123 2.35 1.07 16.07
C ALA A 123 3.78 0.49 16.12
N ARG A 124 4.24 -0.15 15.03
CA ARG A 124 5.62 -0.67 14.95
C ARG A 124 6.67 0.41 14.87
N ALA A 125 6.35 1.53 14.21
CA ALA A 125 7.27 2.66 14.08
C ALA A 125 7.26 3.57 15.32
N GLY A 126 6.35 3.35 16.28
CA GLY A 126 6.16 4.23 17.44
C GLY A 126 5.56 5.58 17.06
N ILE A 127 4.75 5.63 16.01
CA ILE A 127 4.07 6.82 15.49
C ILE A 127 2.59 6.75 15.91
N GLU A 128 2.04 7.85 16.40
CA GLU A 128 0.61 7.97 16.64
C GLU A 128 -0.13 8.16 15.31
N CYS A 129 -1.19 7.38 15.09
CA CYS A 129 -1.94 7.40 13.86
C CYS A 129 -3.41 7.77 14.10
N VAL A 130 -3.93 8.70 13.29
CA VAL A 130 -5.33 9.08 13.27
C VAL A 130 -5.92 8.75 11.91
N SER A 131 -6.99 7.94 11.89
CA SER A 131 -7.68 7.53 10.67
C SER A 131 -9.12 8.04 10.68
N THR A 132 -9.41 9.03 9.85
CA THR A 132 -10.75 9.55 9.61
C THR A 132 -11.24 9.03 8.25
N LEU A 133 -11.93 7.90 8.28
CA LEU A 133 -12.34 7.17 7.09
C LEU A 133 -13.86 6.94 7.12
N PRO A 134 -14.54 6.98 5.96
CA PRO A 134 -15.98 6.77 5.91
C PRO A 134 -16.36 5.35 6.33
N ASP A 135 -17.48 5.21 7.02
CA ASP A 135 -18.03 3.90 7.42
C ASP A 135 -18.74 3.21 6.25
N GLU A 136 -19.20 3.97 5.27
CA GLU A 136 -19.85 3.45 4.07
C GLU A 136 -18.84 3.05 3.00
N SER A 137 -19.23 2.09 2.16
CA SER A 137 -18.42 1.71 1.01
C SER A 137 -18.29 2.85 0.02
N LEU A 138 -17.06 3.12 -0.42
CA LEU A 138 -16.78 4.11 -1.44
C LEU A 138 -17.29 3.63 -2.81
N GLU A 139 -17.93 4.50 -3.57
CA GLU A 139 -18.34 4.25 -4.95
C GLU A 139 -17.13 4.31 -5.89
N LEU A 140 -16.22 3.37 -5.72
CA LEU A 140 -14.97 3.24 -6.48
C LEU A 140 -14.83 1.79 -6.97
N ASP A 141 -14.34 1.64 -8.20
CA ASP A 141 -13.99 0.32 -8.72
C ASP A 141 -12.76 -0.27 -7.99
N ALA A 142 -12.60 -1.59 -8.08
CA ALA A 142 -11.53 -2.31 -7.39
C ALA A 142 -10.13 -1.83 -7.76
N VAL A 143 -9.93 -1.38 -9.00
CA VAL A 143 -8.62 -0.90 -9.49
C VAL A 143 -8.28 0.44 -8.87
N THR A 144 -9.26 1.34 -8.79
CA THR A 144 -9.11 2.65 -8.15
C THR A 144 -8.89 2.50 -6.66
N GLN A 145 -9.63 1.61 -5.97
CA GLN A 145 -9.40 1.31 -4.55
C GLN A 145 -7.99 0.77 -4.29
N LEU A 146 -7.53 -0.18 -5.11
CA LEU A 146 -6.16 -0.71 -5.02
C LEU A 146 -5.11 0.38 -5.28
N SER A 147 -5.36 1.26 -6.23
CA SER A 147 -4.46 2.38 -6.53
C SER A 147 -4.32 3.33 -5.36
N LEU A 148 -5.42 3.72 -4.71
CA LEU A 148 -5.43 4.54 -3.50
C LEU A 148 -4.69 3.84 -2.35
N PHE A 149 -4.95 2.56 -2.14
CA PHE A 149 -4.27 1.77 -1.12
C PHE A 149 -2.74 1.75 -1.35
N ARG A 150 -2.29 1.53 -2.60
CA ARG A 150 -0.85 1.54 -2.94
C ARG A 150 -0.19 2.91 -2.73
N VAL A 151 -0.90 3.99 -3.05
CA VAL A 151 -0.42 5.35 -2.76
C VAL A 151 -0.26 5.56 -1.26
N ALA A 152 -1.23 5.12 -0.48
CA ALA A 152 -1.19 5.23 0.98
C ALA A 152 -0.04 4.38 1.59
N GLN A 153 0.19 3.17 1.09
CA GLN A 153 1.34 2.34 1.48
C GLN A 153 2.67 3.05 1.19
N GLU A 154 2.84 3.59 -0.03
CA GLU A 154 4.05 4.29 -0.44
C GLU A 154 4.26 5.57 0.40
N ALA A 155 3.19 6.32 0.66
CA ALA A 155 3.23 7.51 1.50
C ALA A 155 3.68 7.19 2.93
N LEU A 156 3.06 6.21 3.59
CA LEU A 156 3.40 5.82 4.94
C LEU A 156 4.84 5.26 5.03
N ALA A 157 5.25 4.44 4.05
CA ALA A 157 6.63 3.93 3.99
C ALA A 157 7.65 5.07 3.87
N ASN A 158 7.34 6.12 3.10
CA ASN A 158 8.18 7.31 2.97
C ASN A 158 8.27 8.09 4.29
N VAL A 159 7.15 8.24 5.02
CA VAL A 159 7.14 8.89 6.35
C VAL A 159 8.03 8.11 7.32
N ILE A 160 7.84 6.80 7.42
CA ILE A 160 8.63 5.94 8.33
C ILE A 160 10.12 5.95 7.96
N SER A 161 10.44 5.88 6.65
CA SER A 161 11.82 5.86 6.16
C SER A 161 12.57 7.16 6.41
N ARG A 162 11.89 8.31 6.30
CA ARG A 162 12.50 9.62 6.63
C ARG A 162 12.77 9.76 8.12
N GLY A 163 11.93 9.15 8.94
CA GLY A 163 11.99 9.28 10.40
C GLY A 163 11.57 10.67 10.89
N GLY A 164 11.49 10.80 12.21
CA GLY A 164 11.20 12.09 12.88
C GLY A 164 9.72 12.44 13.01
N ALA A 165 8.81 11.83 12.23
CA ALA A 165 7.38 12.00 12.41
C ALA A 165 6.92 11.30 13.72
N LYS A 166 6.07 11.98 14.47
CA LYS A 166 5.40 11.46 15.67
C LYS A 166 3.93 11.19 15.43
N HIS A 167 3.33 11.91 14.48
CA HIS A 167 1.92 11.81 14.15
C HIS A 167 1.75 11.65 12.64
N VAL A 168 0.83 10.76 12.28
CA VAL A 168 0.38 10.55 10.90
C VAL A 168 -1.15 10.56 10.90
N GLU A 169 -1.72 11.27 9.95
CA GLU A 169 -3.16 11.33 9.73
C GLU A 169 -3.51 10.82 8.35
N VAL A 170 -4.55 9.98 8.25
CA VAL A 170 -5.17 9.61 6.98
C VAL A 170 -6.65 9.92 7.01
N VAL A 171 -7.10 10.68 6.01
CA VAL A 171 -8.49 11.12 5.88
C VAL A 171 -8.99 10.76 4.49
N ILE A 172 -10.22 10.23 4.39
CA ILE A 172 -10.94 10.15 3.12
C ILE A 172 -12.28 10.85 3.29
N GLU A 173 -12.56 11.78 2.39
CA GLU A 173 -13.81 12.54 2.37
C GLU A 173 -14.35 12.70 0.95
N ALA A 174 -15.66 12.90 0.83
CA ALA A 174 -16.29 13.22 -0.45
C ALA A 174 -15.99 14.67 -0.83
N GLU A 175 -15.57 14.90 -2.07
CA GLU A 175 -15.32 16.23 -2.62
C GLU A 175 -15.88 16.34 -4.03
N GLY A 176 -16.92 17.14 -4.21
CA GLY A 176 -17.61 17.27 -5.50
C GLY A 176 -18.10 15.93 -6.04
N GLU A 177 -17.70 15.59 -7.26
CA GLU A 177 -18.05 14.32 -7.92
C GLU A 177 -17.01 13.21 -7.65
N GLY A 178 -16.24 13.30 -6.57
CA GLY A 178 -15.19 12.33 -6.28
C GLY A 178 -14.92 12.18 -4.79
N TYR A 179 -13.74 11.63 -4.52
CA TYR A 179 -13.20 11.48 -3.18
C TYR A 179 -11.79 12.06 -3.13
N VAL A 180 -11.48 12.65 -1.98
CA VAL A 180 -10.13 13.09 -1.65
C VAL A 180 -9.59 12.23 -0.53
N MET A 181 -8.38 11.71 -0.73
CA MET A 181 -7.58 11.10 0.33
C MET A 181 -6.45 12.05 0.69
N LEU A 182 -6.36 12.38 1.98
CA LEU A 182 -5.30 13.20 2.56
C LEU A 182 -4.44 12.32 3.46
N ILE A 183 -3.13 12.42 3.30
CA ILE A 183 -2.17 11.75 4.19
C ILE A 183 -1.21 12.83 4.67
N GLY A 184 -1.27 13.13 5.97
CA GLY A 184 -0.46 14.15 6.63
C GLY A 184 0.53 13.53 7.60
N ASP A 185 1.71 14.14 7.73
CA ASP A 185 2.70 13.81 8.76
C ASP A 185 3.30 15.11 9.35
N ASP A 186 3.76 15.05 10.60
CA ASP A 186 4.43 16.14 11.33
C ASP A 186 5.97 16.05 11.25
N GLY A 187 6.50 15.21 10.38
CA GLY A 187 7.94 15.04 10.19
C GLY A 187 8.59 16.23 9.46
N ALA A 188 9.90 16.20 9.35
CA ALA A 188 10.64 17.25 8.64
C ALA A 188 10.06 17.48 7.24
N PRO A 189 9.97 18.77 6.79
CA PRO A 189 9.47 19.07 5.46
C PRO A 189 10.22 18.25 4.40
N ALA A 190 9.47 17.58 3.56
CA ALA A 190 10.05 16.89 2.44
C ALA A 190 10.60 17.94 1.45
N ASP A 191 11.74 17.65 0.86
CA ASP A 191 12.22 18.42 -0.27
C ASP A 191 11.08 18.59 -1.29
N THR A 192 10.96 19.77 -1.89
CA THR A 192 9.93 20.11 -2.91
C THR A 192 9.80 19.07 -4.04
N ASN A 193 10.65 18.07 -4.02
CA ASN A 193 10.68 16.91 -4.91
C ASN A 193 9.86 15.70 -4.45
N LEU A 194 9.12 15.73 -3.32
CA LEU A 194 8.35 14.56 -2.85
C LEU A 194 7.31 14.12 -3.90
N ALA A 195 6.73 15.06 -4.63
CA ALA A 195 5.88 14.74 -5.78
C ALA A 195 6.63 14.01 -6.92
N ARG A 196 7.97 14.18 -7.02
CA ARG A 196 8.84 13.43 -7.94
C ARG A 196 9.32 12.12 -7.35
N SER A 197 9.32 11.96 -6.03
CA SER A 197 9.75 10.73 -5.37
C SER A 197 8.68 9.63 -5.35
N MET A 198 7.44 9.94 -5.79
CA MET A 198 6.32 8.99 -5.90
C MET A 198 5.81 8.87 -7.35
N PRO A 199 6.64 8.51 -8.32
CA PRO A 199 6.21 8.45 -9.73
C PRO A 199 5.16 7.36 -9.96
N SER A 200 5.25 6.24 -9.25
CA SER A 200 4.27 5.14 -9.32
C SER A 200 2.90 5.55 -8.82
N ALA A 201 2.82 6.30 -7.72
CA ALA A 201 1.57 6.84 -7.18
C ALA A 201 0.88 7.77 -8.20
N ARG A 202 1.65 8.70 -8.77
CA ARG A 202 1.12 9.65 -9.76
C ARG A 202 0.53 8.93 -10.96
N HIS A 203 1.24 8.00 -11.57
CA HIS A 203 0.77 7.26 -12.74
C HIS A 203 -0.47 6.43 -12.44
N ARG A 204 -0.54 5.76 -11.28
CA ARG A 204 -1.71 4.98 -10.86
C ARG A 204 -2.96 5.86 -10.77
N ILE A 205 -2.84 7.02 -10.13
CA ILE A 205 -3.96 7.93 -9.91
C ILE A 205 -4.38 8.65 -11.19
N GLN A 206 -3.43 9.05 -12.03
CA GLN A 206 -3.75 9.63 -13.34
C GLN A 206 -4.51 8.64 -14.23
N TRP A 207 -4.16 7.35 -14.17
CA TRP A 207 -4.89 6.31 -14.91
C TRP A 207 -6.33 6.12 -14.39
N ALA A 208 -6.57 6.34 -13.09
CA ALA A 208 -7.92 6.38 -12.50
C ALA A 208 -8.66 7.71 -12.75
N GLY A 209 -8.13 8.59 -13.62
CA GLY A 209 -8.72 9.90 -13.89
C GLY A 209 -8.55 10.93 -12.79
N GLY A 210 -7.68 10.64 -11.82
CA GLY A 210 -7.44 11.48 -10.64
C GLY A 210 -6.16 12.31 -10.71
N SER A 211 -5.83 12.94 -9.58
CA SER A 211 -4.63 13.77 -9.42
C SER A 211 -3.96 13.55 -8.06
N VAL A 212 -2.64 13.77 -8.02
CA VAL A 212 -1.83 13.73 -6.80
C VAL A 212 -1.08 15.04 -6.65
N ALA A 213 -1.23 15.68 -5.51
CA ALA A 213 -0.46 16.85 -5.10
C ALA A 213 0.26 16.54 -3.78
N VAL A 214 1.42 17.17 -3.61
CA VAL A 214 2.18 17.12 -2.35
C VAL A 214 2.42 18.55 -1.94
N GLU A 215 2.02 18.87 -0.72
CA GLU A 215 2.06 20.22 -0.18
C GLU A 215 2.77 20.20 1.18
N ALA A 216 3.50 21.27 1.47
CA ALA A 216 3.98 21.52 2.83
C ALA A 216 2.80 22.00 3.69
N ARG A 217 2.59 21.39 4.86
CA ARG A 217 1.56 21.78 5.80
C ARG A 217 2.20 22.15 7.15
N GLY A 218 2.43 23.43 7.36
CA GLY A 218 3.14 23.89 8.55
C GLY A 218 4.59 23.39 8.57
N GLU A 219 4.98 22.66 9.61
CA GLU A 219 6.29 22.03 9.73
C GLU A 219 6.35 20.62 9.08
N GLY A 220 5.20 20.06 8.66
CA GLY A 220 5.07 18.72 8.11
C GLY A 220 4.72 18.68 6.62
N ASN A 221 4.23 17.54 6.17
CA ASN A 221 3.88 17.28 4.77
C ASN A 221 2.44 16.79 4.65
N GLN A 222 1.82 17.07 3.50
CA GLN A 222 0.52 16.54 3.14
C GLN A 222 0.52 16.04 1.70
N ILE A 223 0.10 14.83 1.51
CA ILE A 223 -0.19 14.24 0.21
C ILE A 223 -1.71 14.31 0.03
N ARG A 224 -2.14 14.95 -1.06
CA ARG A 224 -3.54 15.06 -1.45
C ARG A 224 -3.74 14.25 -2.73
N VAL A 225 -4.68 13.32 -2.69
CA VAL A 225 -5.04 12.46 -3.81
C VAL A 225 -6.52 12.63 -4.09
N PHE A 226 -6.86 13.07 -5.29
CA PHE A 226 -8.24 13.13 -5.76
C PHE A 226 -8.50 11.99 -6.76
N VAL A 227 -9.66 11.35 -6.64
CA VAL A 227 -10.19 10.39 -7.63
C VAL A 227 -11.67 10.68 -7.89
N PRO A 228 -12.14 10.61 -9.16
CA PRO A 228 -13.56 10.73 -9.44
C PRO A 228 -14.31 9.49 -8.93
N ARG A 229 -15.61 9.64 -8.63
CA ARG A 229 -16.48 8.48 -8.39
C ARG A 229 -16.51 7.62 -9.65
N SER A 230 -16.49 6.31 -9.49
CA SER A 230 -16.79 5.42 -10.60
C SER A 230 -18.22 5.71 -11.08
N ALA A 231 -18.39 5.94 -12.38
CA ALA A 231 -19.72 5.99 -12.94
C ALA A 231 -20.43 4.66 -12.61
N ALA A 232 -21.52 4.73 -11.85
CA ALA A 232 -22.32 3.56 -11.50
C ALA A 232 -22.73 2.86 -12.79
N GLY A 233 -22.14 1.69 -13.10
CA GLY A 233 -22.59 0.80 -14.13
C GLY A 233 -21.80 0.82 -15.44
N SER A 234 -20.63 0.22 -15.45
CA SER A 234 -20.14 -0.55 -16.59
C SER A 234 -19.53 -1.85 -16.04
N ALA A 235 -20.46 -2.77 -15.76
CA ALA A 235 -20.16 -4.18 -15.59
C ALA A 235 -20.04 -4.84 -16.95
#